data_fbb836efd9276d5e4363132797f95f8c
#
_entry.id   fbb836efd9276d5e4363132797f95f8c
#
_cell.length_a   1.000
_cell.length_b   1.000
_cell.length_c   1.000
_cell.angle_alpha   90.00
_cell.angle_beta   90.00
_cell.angle_gamma   90.00
#
_symmetry.space_group_name_H-M   'P 1'
#
loop_
_entity.id
_entity.type
_entity.pdbx_description
1 polymer ?
#
loop_
_entity_poly.entity_id
_entity_poly.type
_entity_poly.pdbx_seq_one_letter_code
_entity_poly.pdbx_strand_id
1 'polypeptide(L)'
;MHGNIADQAERLEKFKSQFVFDPQYSLWHGVERECFLVTGDDTYVPRAREALTHIHRNAWSRKHRGRTLSVDTRKCVGFELSAVQLETRTPPHQLHDTADYLRLIDINLRSSLGEVGLYARYDEVAPKSLPLDVYPDPRYLRITASMPREVLSAACRITGTHHHVGMPDHETALRVYNAAAKECRKLMQLGDNSHGERLRIYGIVKPDYMPRPYDSWMDFCDDAHESGFADDVRSNWRFIRITRYGTIEFRMFGSTENIDRIYSWVRLCHAICKDALP
;
A
#
# COMPACT_ATOMS: atom_id res chain seq x y z
N MET A 1 32.74 -7.87 18.00
CA MET A 1 32.42 -9.31 18.11
C MET A 1 32.00 -9.76 16.72
N HIS A 2 32.89 -10.52 16.02
CA HIS A 2 32.58 -11.04 14.67
C HIS A 2 31.68 -12.27 14.88
N GLY A 3 30.39 -12.14 14.55
CA GLY A 3 29.52 -13.32 14.40
C GLY A 3 30.17 -14.29 13.40
N ASN A 4 30.01 -15.58 13.64
CA ASN A 4 30.52 -16.61 12.72
C ASN A 4 29.91 -16.38 11.32
N ILE A 5 30.72 -16.48 10.26
CA ILE A 5 30.30 -16.30 8.85
C ILE A 5 29.08 -17.21 8.54
N ALA A 6 29.04 -18.42 9.12
CA ALA A 6 27.92 -19.34 8.99
C ALA A 6 26.60 -18.76 9.56
N ASP A 7 26.66 -18.09 10.72
CA ASP A 7 25.48 -17.47 11.37
C ASP A 7 24.95 -16.30 10.53
N GLN A 8 25.85 -15.54 9.89
CA GLN A 8 25.45 -14.42 9.01
C GLN A 8 24.77 -14.95 7.73
N ALA A 9 25.30 -16.01 7.13
CA ALA A 9 24.70 -16.62 5.95
C ALA A 9 23.33 -17.21 6.24
N GLU A 10 23.16 -17.93 7.36
CA GLU A 10 21.86 -18.46 7.78
C GLU A 10 20.83 -17.34 8.05
N ARG A 11 21.25 -16.26 8.73
CA ARG A 11 20.42 -15.09 8.98
C ARG A 11 19.95 -14.44 7.68
N LEU A 12 20.84 -14.28 6.70
CA LEU A 12 20.52 -13.72 5.41
C LEU A 12 19.54 -14.60 4.62
N GLU A 13 19.75 -15.90 4.57
CA GLU A 13 18.86 -16.82 3.88
C GLU A 13 17.46 -16.84 4.53
N LYS A 14 17.38 -16.85 5.85
CA LYS A 14 16.12 -16.72 6.59
C LYS A 14 15.40 -15.40 6.24
N PHE A 15 16.12 -14.28 6.16
CA PHE A 15 15.55 -13.00 5.78
C PHE A 15 15.06 -13.01 4.34
N LYS A 16 15.88 -13.46 3.38
CA LYS A 16 15.53 -13.55 1.96
C LYS A 16 14.35 -14.47 1.70
N SER A 17 14.19 -15.55 2.46
CA SER A 17 13.08 -16.49 2.31
C SER A 17 11.68 -15.89 2.59
N GLN A 18 11.61 -14.71 3.19
CA GLN A 18 10.35 -13.99 3.38
C GLN A 18 9.83 -13.32 2.10
N PHE A 19 10.65 -13.22 1.05
CA PHE A 19 10.31 -12.59 -0.21
C PHE A 19 10.12 -13.64 -1.30
N VAL A 20 8.95 -13.62 -1.94
CA VAL A 20 8.60 -14.56 -3.01
C VAL A 20 8.58 -13.80 -4.34
N PHE A 21 9.52 -14.14 -5.21
CA PHE A 21 9.61 -13.57 -6.56
C PHE A 21 9.10 -14.57 -7.58
N ASP A 22 8.42 -14.08 -8.62
CA ASP A 22 7.96 -14.89 -9.73
C ASP A 22 8.22 -14.12 -11.04
N PRO A 23 9.14 -14.62 -11.90
CA PRO A 23 9.51 -13.96 -13.15
C PRO A 23 8.34 -13.70 -14.10
N GLN A 24 7.26 -14.49 -14.03
CA GLN A 24 6.08 -14.28 -14.86
C GLN A 24 5.35 -12.95 -14.55
N TYR A 25 5.51 -12.43 -13.33
CA TYR A 25 4.93 -11.17 -12.89
C TYR A 25 5.91 -9.98 -12.97
N SER A 26 7.06 -10.15 -13.66
CA SER A 26 7.98 -9.04 -13.88
C SER A 26 7.30 -7.88 -14.60
N LEU A 27 7.40 -6.67 -14.02
CA LEU A 27 6.71 -5.46 -14.47
C LEU A 27 5.17 -5.55 -14.53
N TRP A 28 4.57 -6.50 -13.83
CA TRP A 28 3.14 -6.46 -13.55
C TRP A 28 2.85 -5.48 -12.41
N HIS A 29 1.61 -4.98 -12.39
CA HIS A 29 1.19 -3.92 -11.49
C HIS A 29 0.11 -4.37 -10.53
N GLY A 30 0.11 -3.77 -9.34
CA GLY A 30 -0.98 -3.78 -8.39
C GLY A 30 -1.14 -2.35 -7.85
N VAL A 31 -2.38 -1.92 -7.64
CA VAL A 31 -2.69 -0.62 -7.03
C VAL A 31 -3.60 -0.85 -5.84
N GLU A 32 -3.20 -0.33 -4.69
CA GLU A 32 -4.02 -0.25 -3.49
C GLU A 32 -4.49 1.20 -3.32
N ARG A 33 -5.78 1.39 -3.02
CA ARG A 33 -6.37 2.71 -2.75
C ARG A 33 -7.11 2.66 -1.43
N GLU A 34 -6.74 3.51 -0.54
CA GLU A 34 -7.42 3.71 0.74
C GLU A 34 -8.47 4.81 0.62
N CYS A 35 -9.60 4.64 1.30
CA CYS A 35 -10.63 5.67 1.41
C CYS A 35 -11.25 5.65 2.80
N PHE A 36 -11.82 6.79 3.19
CA PHE A 36 -12.66 6.87 4.38
C PHE A 36 -14.11 6.53 4.05
N LEU A 37 -14.82 6.04 5.05
CA LEU A 37 -16.27 5.83 5.00
C LEU A 37 -16.99 7.01 5.64
N VAL A 38 -17.91 7.59 4.89
CA VAL A 38 -18.78 8.67 5.37
C VAL A 38 -20.25 8.34 5.09
N THR A 39 -21.15 8.96 5.84
CA THR A 39 -22.60 9.00 5.58
C THR A 39 -22.95 10.11 4.60
N GLY A 40 -24.21 10.20 4.19
CA GLY A 40 -24.67 11.20 3.22
C GLY A 40 -24.57 12.66 3.69
N ASP A 41 -24.38 12.89 4.99
CA ASP A 41 -24.08 14.19 5.61
C ASP A 41 -22.59 14.43 5.85
N ASP A 42 -21.72 13.68 5.18
CA ASP A 42 -20.25 13.75 5.28
C ASP A 42 -19.67 13.38 6.66
N THR A 43 -20.45 12.72 7.54
CA THR A 43 -19.96 12.24 8.84
C THR A 43 -19.10 10.98 8.68
N TYR A 44 -17.88 10.99 9.21
CA TYR A 44 -16.97 9.84 9.24
C TYR A 44 -17.47 8.77 10.21
N VAL A 45 -17.59 7.51 9.76
CA VAL A 45 -18.22 6.44 10.53
C VAL A 45 -17.41 5.14 10.54
N PRO A 46 -17.27 4.46 11.71
CA PRO A 46 -16.49 3.23 11.84
C PRO A 46 -17.31 2.00 11.41
N ARG A 47 -17.77 1.97 10.14
CA ARG A 47 -18.65 0.93 9.60
C ARG A 47 -17.96 0.02 8.56
N ALA A 48 -16.62 -0.09 8.59
CA ALA A 48 -15.89 -0.92 7.62
C ALA A 48 -16.33 -2.40 7.65
N ARG A 49 -16.61 -2.98 8.82
CA ARG A 49 -17.08 -4.37 8.93
C ARG A 49 -18.43 -4.57 8.22
N GLU A 50 -19.37 -3.66 8.40
CA GLU A 50 -20.68 -3.70 7.75
C GLU A 50 -20.54 -3.57 6.23
N ALA A 51 -19.77 -2.57 5.78
CA ALA A 51 -19.48 -2.35 4.37
C ALA A 51 -18.88 -3.60 3.72
N LEU A 52 -17.85 -4.22 4.34
CA LEU A 52 -17.23 -5.44 3.84
C LEU A 52 -18.18 -6.62 3.81
N THR A 53 -19.02 -6.80 4.84
CA THR A 53 -20.03 -7.86 4.88
C THR A 53 -21.01 -7.75 3.70
N HIS A 54 -21.36 -6.53 3.31
CA HIS A 54 -22.22 -6.28 2.16
C HIS A 54 -21.47 -6.49 0.84
N ILE A 55 -20.31 -5.86 0.66
CA ILE A 55 -19.49 -5.90 -0.56
C ILE A 55 -19.10 -7.34 -0.92
N HIS A 56 -18.69 -8.15 0.05
CA HIS A 56 -18.21 -9.52 -0.17
C HIS A 56 -19.30 -10.53 -0.61
N ARG A 57 -20.56 -10.11 -0.66
CA ARG A 57 -21.66 -10.91 -1.26
C ARG A 57 -21.72 -10.75 -2.78
N ASN A 58 -21.03 -9.76 -3.33
CA ASN A 58 -21.10 -9.38 -4.74
C ASN A 58 -19.87 -9.88 -5.51
N ALA A 59 -20.05 -10.13 -6.80
CA ALA A 59 -18.97 -10.32 -7.76
C ALA A 59 -18.99 -9.15 -8.76
N TRP A 60 -17.82 -8.56 -9.00
CA TRP A 60 -17.72 -7.40 -9.87
C TRP A 60 -17.08 -7.78 -11.20
N SER A 61 -17.78 -7.50 -12.29
CA SER A 61 -17.25 -7.75 -13.63
C SER A 61 -17.78 -6.73 -14.63
N ARG A 62 -17.01 -6.50 -15.69
CA ARG A 62 -17.37 -5.59 -16.78
C ARG A 62 -16.81 -6.10 -18.11
N LYS A 63 -17.61 -6.05 -19.16
CA LYS A 63 -17.12 -6.24 -20.53
C LYS A 63 -16.41 -4.98 -20.99
N HIS A 64 -15.18 -5.13 -21.46
CA HIS A 64 -14.36 -4.03 -21.97
C HIS A 64 -13.47 -4.51 -23.12
N ARG A 65 -13.52 -3.86 -24.28
CA ARG A 65 -12.69 -4.16 -25.48
C ARG A 65 -12.68 -5.65 -25.84
N GLY A 66 -13.84 -6.31 -25.82
CA GLY A 66 -14.00 -7.73 -26.23
C GLY A 66 -13.57 -8.76 -25.18
N ARG A 67 -13.10 -8.33 -23.99
CA ARG A 67 -12.77 -9.22 -22.84
C ARG A 67 -13.62 -8.89 -21.63
N THR A 68 -13.71 -9.80 -20.68
CA THR A 68 -14.35 -9.56 -19.39
C THR A 68 -13.27 -9.30 -18.34
N LEU A 69 -13.30 -8.10 -17.73
CA LEU A 69 -12.57 -7.81 -16.51
C LEU A 69 -13.42 -8.27 -15.33
N SER A 70 -12.81 -8.96 -14.38
CA SER A 70 -13.49 -9.41 -13.16
C SER A 70 -12.57 -9.28 -11.95
N VAL A 71 -13.17 -9.04 -10.79
CA VAL A 71 -12.46 -8.97 -9.52
C VAL A 71 -13.22 -9.78 -8.47
N ASP A 72 -12.46 -10.53 -7.67
CA ASP A 72 -12.97 -11.19 -6.47
C ASP A 72 -13.00 -10.15 -5.34
N THR A 73 -14.20 -9.74 -4.93
CA THR A 73 -14.38 -8.69 -3.92
C THR A 73 -13.71 -9.01 -2.58
N ARG A 74 -13.63 -10.30 -2.21
CA ARG A 74 -12.98 -10.75 -0.97
C ARG A 74 -11.46 -10.55 -0.99
N LYS A 75 -10.86 -10.51 -2.18
CA LYS A 75 -9.43 -10.24 -2.38
C LYS A 75 -9.15 -8.77 -2.67
N CYS A 76 -10.10 -8.10 -3.34
CA CYS A 76 -9.91 -6.75 -3.88
C CYS A 76 -10.44 -5.65 -2.96
N VAL A 77 -11.24 -5.95 -1.94
CA VAL A 77 -11.69 -4.96 -0.96
C VAL A 77 -11.44 -5.49 0.45
N GLY A 78 -10.70 -4.71 1.23
CA GLY A 78 -10.30 -5.06 2.58
C GLY A 78 -10.48 -3.91 3.56
N PHE A 79 -10.10 -4.19 4.79
CA PHE A 79 -10.06 -3.23 5.88
C PHE A 79 -8.65 -2.67 6.06
N GLU A 80 -8.57 -1.50 6.67
CA GLU A 80 -7.36 -0.87 7.16
C GLU A 80 -7.33 -0.82 8.70
N LEU A 81 -6.29 -0.19 9.26
CA LEU A 81 -6.11 -0.03 10.71
C LEU A 81 -7.35 0.60 11.35
N SER A 82 -7.88 1.66 10.77
CA SER A 82 -9.08 2.33 11.23
C SER A 82 -10.35 1.65 10.73
N ALA A 83 -11.33 1.43 11.61
CA ALA A 83 -12.65 0.95 11.22
C ALA A 83 -13.45 1.96 10.37
N VAL A 84 -12.92 3.18 10.20
CA VAL A 84 -13.46 4.22 9.30
C VAL A 84 -12.89 4.08 7.88
N GLN A 85 -11.95 3.15 7.63
CA GLN A 85 -11.24 3.05 6.36
C GLN A 85 -11.53 1.71 5.67
N LEU A 86 -11.54 1.77 4.33
CA LEU A 86 -11.45 0.61 3.45
C LEU A 86 -10.23 0.77 2.55
N GLU A 87 -9.68 -0.36 2.15
CA GLU A 87 -8.68 -0.46 1.10
C GLU A 87 -9.22 -1.27 -0.07
N THR A 88 -9.03 -0.77 -1.28
CA THR A 88 -9.28 -1.50 -2.52
C THR A 88 -7.97 -1.86 -3.20
N ARG A 89 -7.91 -3.08 -3.78
CA ARG A 89 -6.73 -3.60 -4.46
C ARG A 89 -7.11 -4.09 -5.86
N THR A 90 -6.34 -3.70 -6.86
CA THR A 90 -6.47 -4.36 -8.17
C THR A 90 -5.86 -5.76 -8.12
N PRO A 91 -6.35 -6.73 -8.90
CA PRO A 91 -5.57 -7.95 -9.14
C PRO A 91 -4.26 -7.60 -9.88
N PRO A 92 -3.26 -8.49 -9.90
CA PRO A 92 -2.07 -8.31 -10.75
C PRO A 92 -2.48 -8.12 -12.23
N HIS A 93 -1.92 -7.09 -12.89
CA HIS A 93 -2.29 -6.73 -14.25
C HIS A 93 -1.16 -6.05 -15.02
N GLN A 94 -1.30 -5.98 -16.34
CA GLN A 94 -0.38 -5.23 -17.20
C GLN A 94 -0.65 -3.72 -17.12
N LEU A 95 0.35 -2.89 -17.35
CA LEU A 95 0.28 -1.42 -17.23
C LEU A 95 -0.96 -0.82 -17.91
N HIS A 96 -1.28 -1.28 -19.13
CA HIS A 96 -2.39 -0.73 -19.91
C HIS A 96 -3.78 -1.04 -19.35
N ASP A 97 -3.91 -1.99 -18.42
CA ASP A 97 -5.17 -2.39 -17.78
C ASP A 97 -5.45 -1.63 -16.48
N THR A 98 -4.47 -0.90 -15.96
CA THR A 98 -4.55 -0.24 -14.65
C THR A 98 -5.80 0.64 -14.51
N ALA A 99 -6.02 1.55 -15.47
CA ALA A 99 -7.14 2.48 -15.40
C ALA A 99 -8.49 1.75 -15.49
N ASP A 100 -8.56 0.65 -16.25
CA ASP A 100 -9.78 -0.12 -16.43
C ASP A 100 -10.15 -0.89 -15.14
N TYR A 101 -9.17 -1.50 -14.46
CA TYR A 101 -9.39 -2.13 -13.15
C TYR A 101 -9.77 -1.11 -12.07
N LEU A 102 -9.10 0.04 -12.03
CA LEU A 102 -9.43 1.10 -11.07
C LEU A 102 -10.87 1.60 -11.27
N ARG A 103 -11.31 1.85 -12.52
CA ARG A 103 -12.68 2.27 -12.83
C ARG A 103 -13.70 1.18 -12.51
N LEU A 104 -13.39 -0.09 -12.81
CA LEU A 104 -14.26 -1.22 -12.46
C LEU A 104 -14.52 -1.26 -10.94
N ILE A 105 -13.44 -1.19 -10.15
CA ILE A 105 -13.52 -1.26 -8.70
C ILE A 105 -14.24 -0.02 -8.14
N ASP A 106 -13.90 1.19 -8.59
CA ASP A 106 -14.48 2.44 -8.09
C ASP A 106 -16.00 2.52 -8.30
N ILE A 107 -16.48 2.20 -9.51
CA ILE A 107 -17.91 2.22 -9.83
C ILE A 107 -18.68 1.23 -8.96
N ASN A 108 -18.19 0.00 -8.82
CA ASN A 108 -18.89 -1.03 -8.05
C ASN A 108 -18.78 -0.80 -6.54
N LEU A 109 -17.65 -0.26 -6.04
CA LEU A 109 -17.50 0.14 -4.65
C LEU A 109 -18.53 1.20 -4.27
N ARG A 110 -18.62 2.28 -5.06
CA ARG A 110 -19.59 3.37 -4.82
C ARG A 110 -21.04 2.87 -4.85
N SER A 111 -21.38 1.99 -5.80
CA SER A 111 -22.70 1.38 -5.87
C SER A 111 -23.00 0.56 -4.62
N SER A 112 -22.09 -0.36 -4.26
CA SER A 112 -22.29 -1.24 -3.10
C SER A 112 -22.33 -0.50 -1.77
N LEU A 113 -21.54 0.56 -1.61
CA LEU A 113 -21.59 1.42 -0.42
C LEU A 113 -22.91 2.20 -0.35
N GLY A 114 -23.38 2.74 -1.48
CA GLY A 114 -24.66 3.45 -1.57
C GLY A 114 -25.87 2.61 -1.12
N GLU A 115 -25.87 1.30 -1.39
CA GLU A 115 -26.90 0.37 -0.96
C GLU A 115 -27.03 0.26 0.58
N VAL A 116 -25.97 0.59 1.32
CA VAL A 116 -25.96 0.60 2.80
C VAL A 116 -25.83 2.01 3.39
N GLY A 117 -26.07 3.05 2.58
CA GLY A 117 -26.06 4.44 3.00
C GLY A 117 -24.65 4.96 3.35
N LEU A 118 -23.62 4.41 2.74
CA LEU A 118 -22.23 4.81 2.91
C LEU A 118 -21.64 5.35 1.60
N TYR A 119 -20.58 6.15 1.74
CA TYR A 119 -19.84 6.73 0.62
C TYR A 119 -18.34 6.62 0.86
N ALA A 120 -17.59 6.35 -0.22
CA ALA A 120 -16.13 6.39 -0.19
C ALA A 120 -15.64 7.83 -0.36
N ARG A 121 -14.77 8.28 0.53
CA ARG A 121 -14.14 9.60 0.50
C ARG A 121 -12.62 9.45 0.41
N TYR A 122 -12.03 10.05 -0.61
CA TYR A 122 -10.60 9.93 -0.93
C TYR A 122 -9.80 11.17 -0.50
N ASP A 123 -10.09 11.70 0.69
CA ASP A 123 -9.27 12.75 1.30
C ASP A 123 -7.95 12.13 1.79
N GLU A 124 -6.83 12.82 1.62
CA GLU A 124 -5.54 12.36 2.15
C GLU A 124 -5.46 12.41 3.68
N VAL A 125 -6.20 13.33 4.28
CA VAL A 125 -6.19 13.60 5.71
C VAL A 125 -7.61 13.83 6.22
N ALA A 126 -8.03 13.03 7.17
CA ALA A 126 -9.28 13.23 7.89
C ALA A 126 -9.10 14.25 9.05
N PRO A 127 -10.20 14.88 9.51
CA PRO A 127 -10.18 15.83 10.62
C PRO A 127 -9.75 15.17 11.94
N LYS A 128 -9.30 15.99 12.91
CA LYS A 128 -8.89 15.49 14.25
C LYS A 128 -10.04 14.87 15.04
N SER A 129 -11.27 15.14 14.67
CA SER A 129 -12.49 14.58 15.25
C SER A 129 -12.84 13.18 14.72
N LEU A 130 -12.02 12.61 13.81
CA LEU A 130 -12.24 11.24 13.31
C LEU A 130 -12.38 10.25 14.48
N PRO A 131 -13.39 9.35 14.46
CA PRO A 131 -13.47 8.23 15.41
C PRO A 131 -12.18 7.39 15.40
N LEU A 132 -11.62 7.10 16.58
CA LEU A 132 -10.40 6.30 16.73
C LEU A 132 -10.69 4.81 16.95
N ASP A 133 -11.67 4.29 16.23
CA ASP A 133 -12.04 2.88 16.27
C ASP A 133 -11.06 2.06 15.41
N VAL A 134 -10.30 1.19 16.06
CA VAL A 134 -9.42 0.23 15.38
C VAL A 134 -10.26 -0.91 14.81
N TYR A 135 -10.00 -1.29 13.56
CA TYR A 135 -10.65 -2.47 12.98
C TYR A 135 -10.28 -3.72 13.80
N PRO A 136 -11.24 -4.57 14.20
CA PRO A 136 -11.00 -5.67 15.13
C PRO A 136 -10.35 -6.89 14.44
N ASP A 137 -9.19 -6.66 13.84
CA ASP A 137 -8.29 -7.69 13.34
C ASP A 137 -7.23 -8.00 14.41
N PRO A 138 -6.91 -9.28 14.67
CA PRO A 138 -5.93 -9.66 15.70
C PRO A 138 -4.56 -9.02 15.54
N ARG A 139 -4.10 -8.75 14.31
CA ARG A 139 -2.83 -8.07 14.06
C ARG A 139 -2.91 -6.59 14.46
N TYR A 140 -3.98 -5.90 14.05
CA TYR A 140 -4.15 -4.49 14.38
C TYR A 140 -4.35 -4.25 15.87
N LEU A 141 -5.13 -5.10 16.53
CA LEU A 141 -5.30 -5.02 17.98
C LEU A 141 -3.97 -5.20 18.73
N ARG A 142 -3.09 -6.11 18.28
CA ARG A 142 -1.75 -6.26 18.86
C ARG A 142 -0.85 -5.04 18.63
N ILE A 143 -0.83 -4.51 17.41
CA ILE A 143 0.02 -3.36 17.06
C ILE A 143 -0.41 -2.12 17.85
N THR A 144 -1.72 -1.90 18.01
CA THR A 144 -2.25 -0.70 18.67
C THR A 144 -2.30 -0.79 20.18
N ALA A 145 -2.18 -1.98 20.77
CA ALA A 145 -2.27 -2.19 22.23
C ALA A 145 -1.25 -1.34 23.03
N SER A 146 -0.07 -1.11 22.48
CA SER A 146 0.99 -0.29 23.07
C SER A 146 1.26 1.03 22.33
N MET A 147 0.44 1.34 21.32
CA MET A 147 0.66 2.53 20.48
C MET A 147 0.22 3.79 21.23
N PRO A 148 1.08 4.82 21.34
CA PRO A 148 0.66 6.11 21.90
C PRO A 148 -0.56 6.67 21.16
N ARG A 149 -1.49 7.29 21.90
CA ARG A 149 -2.74 7.82 21.33
C ARG A 149 -2.51 8.81 20.17
N GLU A 150 -1.45 9.61 20.25
CA GLU A 150 -1.10 10.55 19.18
C GLU A 150 -0.70 9.81 17.90
N VAL A 151 0.10 8.75 18.01
CA VAL A 151 0.52 7.91 16.88
C VAL A 151 -0.67 7.16 16.29
N LEU A 152 -1.54 6.61 17.12
CA LEU A 152 -2.78 5.96 16.67
C LEU A 152 -3.69 6.95 15.93
N SER A 153 -3.88 8.15 16.49
CA SER A 153 -4.66 9.20 15.83
C SER A 153 -4.06 9.60 14.49
N ALA A 154 -2.74 9.73 14.42
CA ALA A 154 -2.05 10.02 13.17
C ALA A 154 -2.26 8.90 12.13
N ALA A 155 -2.07 7.65 12.51
CA ALA A 155 -2.23 6.49 11.64
C ALA A 155 -3.66 6.33 11.10
N CYS A 156 -4.69 6.59 11.95
CA CYS A 156 -6.09 6.49 11.53
C CYS A 156 -6.55 7.63 10.61
N ARG A 157 -5.84 8.77 10.57
CA ARG A 157 -6.29 9.99 9.88
C ARG A 157 -5.73 10.16 8.48
N ILE A 158 -4.85 9.33 8.04
CA ILE A 158 -4.22 9.43 6.71
C ILE A 158 -4.63 8.28 5.84
N THR A 159 -4.77 8.56 4.54
CA THR A 159 -4.99 7.58 3.48
C THR A 159 -4.03 7.82 2.33
N GLY A 160 -3.77 6.76 1.57
CA GLY A 160 -2.85 6.79 0.46
C GLY A 160 -3.27 5.94 -0.73
N THR A 161 -2.46 6.04 -1.75
CA THR A 161 -2.47 5.16 -2.91
C THR A 161 -1.11 4.49 -2.98
N HIS A 162 -1.09 3.16 -2.90
CA HIS A 162 0.13 2.38 -3.00
C HIS A 162 0.21 1.72 -4.36
N HIS A 163 1.38 1.72 -4.94
CA HIS A 163 1.60 1.12 -6.24
C HIS A 163 2.70 0.06 -6.17
N HIS A 164 2.39 -1.15 -6.62
CA HIS A 164 3.28 -2.28 -6.67
C HIS A 164 3.74 -2.56 -8.09
N VAL A 165 5.04 -2.85 -8.25
CA VAL A 165 5.63 -3.33 -9.51
C VAL A 165 6.34 -4.64 -9.24
N GLY A 166 5.94 -5.71 -9.91
CA GLY A 166 6.53 -7.04 -9.75
C GLY A 166 7.98 -7.11 -10.23
N MET A 167 8.81 -7.83 -9.48
CA MET A 167 10.20 -8.08 -9.80
C MET A 167 10.46 -9.57 -10.05
N PRO A 168 11.41 -9.94 -10.94
CA PRO A 168 11.63 -11.34 -11.28
C PRO A 168 12.44 -12.11 -10.23
N ASP A 169 13.32 -11.44 -9.48
CA ASP A 169 14.25 -12.03 -8.55
C ASP A 169 14.78 -11.03 -7.51
N HIS A 170 15.54 -11.53 -6.53
CA HIS A 170 16.12 -10.75 -5.44
C HIS A 170 17.07 -9.66 -5.93
N GLU A 171 18.00 -9.98 -6.83
CA GLU A 171 19.05 -9.04 -7.24
C GLU A 171 18.47 -7.89 -8.07
N THR A 172 17.55 -8.22 -8.97
CA THR A 172 16.79 -7.21 -9.72
C THR A 172 15.97 -6.34 -8.79
N ALA A 173 15.30 -6.92 -7.79
CA ALA A 173 14.49 -6.16 -6.83
C ALA A 173 15.33 -5.16 -6.03
N LEU A 174 16.52 -5.53 -5.56
CA LEU A 174 17.42 -4.63 -4.82
C LEU A 174 17.92 -3.50 -5.72
N ARG A 175 18.30 -3.79 -6.95
CA ARG A 175 18.73 -2.78 -7.94
C ARG A 175 17.63 -1.78 -8.23
N VAL A 176 16.42 -2.25 -8.52
CA VAL A 176 15.26 -1.40 -8.83
C VAL A 176 14.84 -0.59 -7.60
N TYR A 177 14.85 -1.20 -6.40
CA TYR A 177 14.61 -0.50 -5.15
C TYR A 177 15.57 0.68 -4.97
N ASN A 178 16.85 0.48 -5.19
CA ASN A 178 17.87 1.53 -5.06
C ASN A 178 17.66 2.67 -6.08
N ALA A 179 17.26 2.36 -7.30
CA ALA A 179 16.90 3.37 -8.29
C ALA A 179 15.65 4.16 -7.86
N ALA A 180 14.60 3.46 -7.41
CA ALA A 180 13.36 4.06 -6.94
C ALA A 180 13.59 4.94 -5.69
N ALA A 181 14.44 4.52 -4.75
CA ALA A 181 14.76 5.26 -3.54
C ALA A 181 15.34 6.66 -3.84
N LYS A 182 16.12 6.81 -4.90
CA LYS A 182 16.66 8.10 -5.35
C LYS A 182 15.58 9.08 -5.80
N GLU A 183 14.48 8.57 -6.36
CA GLU A 183 13.36 9.38 -6.87
C GLU A 183 12.31 9.69 -5.80
N CYS A 184 12.43 9.13 -4.59
CA CYS A 184 11.40 9.18 -3.55
C CYS A 184 10.91 10.60 -3.27
N ARG A 185 11.82 11.59 -3.09
CA ARG A 185 11.45 12.98 -2.79
C ARG A 185 10.62 13.62 -3.91
N LYS A 186 10.98 13.38 -5.17
CA LYS A 186 10.23 13.87 -6.32
C LYS A 186 8.85 13.23 -6.41
N LEU A 187 8.76 11.92 -6.16
CA LEU A 187 7.48 11.20 -6.14
C LEU A 187 6.57 11.69 -5.00
N MET A 188 7.12 11.97 -3.83
CA MET A 188 6.39 12.60 -2.72
C MET A 188 5.75 13.93 -3.10
N GLN A 189 6.51 14.81 -3.76
CA GLN A 189 6.00 16.11 -4.21
C GLN A 189 4.90 15.97 -5.26
N LEU A 190 5.02 15.01 -6.18
CA LEU A 190 4.00 14.72 -7.21
C LEU A 190 2.74 14.09 -6.64
N GLY A 191 2.88 13.33 -5.56
CA GLY A 191 1.80 12.56 -4.94
C GLY A 191 1.04 13.30 -3.86
N ASP A 192 1.54 14.44 -3.39
CA ASP A 192 0.92 15.20 -2.30
C ASP A 192 -0.21 16.10 -2.82
N ASN A 193 -1.41 15.93 -2.26
CA ASN A 193 -2.58 16.80 -2.52
C ASN A 193 -2.99 17.57 -1.25
N SER A 194 -2.30 17.36 -0.13
CA SER A 194 -2.60 17.92 1.18
C SER A 194 -1.67 19.08 1.57
N HIS A 195 -0.87 19.59 0.62
CA HIS A 195 0.13 20.63 0.88
C HIS A 195 1.11 20.25 2.02
N GLY A 196 1.52 18.98 2.06
CA GLY A 196 2.47 18.43 3.04
C GLY A 196 1.82 17.96 4.35
N GLU A 197 0.51 18.14 4.56
CA GLU A 197 -0.12 17.76 5.83
C GLU A 197 -0.08 16.24 6.05
N ARG A 198 -0.41 15.45 5.01
CA ARG A 198 -0.32 13.97 5.08
C ARG A 198 1.09 13.53 5.44
N LEU A 199 2.10 14.10 4.80
CA LEU A 199 3.52 13.76 5.03
C LEU A 199 3.95 14.11 6.46
N ARG A 200 3.54 15.27 6.97
CA ARG A 200 3.79 15.68 8.35
C ARG A 200 3.16 14.72 9.35
N ILE A 201 1.92 14.29 9.12
CA ILE A 201 1.23 13.33 9.97
C ILE A 201 1.88 11.94 9.87
N TYR A 202 2.25 11.52 8.67
CA TYR A 202 2.97 10.25 8.46
C TYR A 202 4.29 10.21 9.25
N GLY A 203 5.01 11.35 9.35
CA GLY A 203 6.21 11.48 10.16
C GLY A 203 5.99 11.28 11.67
N ILE A 204 4.77 11.45 12.18
CA ILE A 204 4.41 11.08 13.56
C ILE A 204 4.33 9.56 13.71
N VAL A 205 3.79 8.87 12.71
CA VAL A 205 3.66 7.40 12.69
C VAL A 205 5.02 6.74 12.50
N LYS A 206 5.84 7.25 11.58
CA LYS A 206 7.15 6.72 11.22
C LYS A 206 8.12 7.87 10.90
N PRO A 207 8.92 8.34 11.87
CA PRO A 207 9.87 9.43 11.65
C PRO A 207 10.92 9.15 10.56
N ASP A 208 11.36 7.89 10.41
CA ASP A 208 12.34 7.42 9.42
C ASP A 208 11.66 6.77 8.19
N TYR A 209 10.62 7.40 7.66
CA TYR A 209 9.86 6.89 6.50
C TYR A 209 10.62 6.99 5.16
N MET A 210 11.73 7.71 5.11
CA MET A 210 12.53 7.81 3.89
C MET A 210 13.27 6.51 3.60
N PRO A 211 13.20 5.99 2.36
CA PRO A 211 14.01 4.84 1.98
C PRO A 211 15.49 5.23 1.91
N ARG A 212 16.38 4.32 2.30
CA ARG A 212 17.81 4.42 2.02
C ARG A 212 18.22 3.35 0.99
N PRO A 213 19.21 3.62 0.14
CA PRO A 213 19.77 2.58 -0.72
C PRO A 213 20.52 1.54 0.10
N TYR A 214 20.66 0.32 -0.44
CA TYR A 214 21.39 -0.79 0.16
C TYR A 214 22.47 -1.27 -0.80
N ASP A 215 23.67 -1.53 -0.28
CA ASP A 215 24.80 -2.04 -1.07
C ASP A 215 24.60 -3.53 -1.41
N SER A 216 23.90 -4.27 -0.55
CA SER A 216 23.66 -5.70 -0.70
C SER A 216 22.41 -6.14 0.06
N TRP A 217 21.96 -7.38 -0.18
CA TRP A 217 20.93 -8.01 0.64
C TRP A 217 21.34 -8.19 2.11
N MET A 218 22.64 -8.32 2.40
CA MET A 218 23.13 -8.35 3.78
C MET A 218 22.94 -6.98 4.44
N ASP A 219 23.29 -5.87 3.76
CA ASP A 219 23.05 -4.51 4.28
C ASP A 219 21.55 -4.26 4.51
N PHE A 220 20.68 -4.75 3.63
CA PHE A 220 19.22 -4.68 3.85
C PHE A 220 18.77 -5.54 5.05
N CYS A 221 19.34 -6.72 5.23
CA CYS A 221 19.06 -7.60 6.37
C CYS A 221 19.52 -6.94 7.69
N ASP A 222 20.68 -6.33 7.72
CA ASP A 222 21.22 -5.64 8.89
C ASP A 222 20.32 -4.46 9.29
N ASP A 223 19.95 -3.60 8.33
CA ASP A 223 19.01 -2.52 8.57
C ASP A 223 17.64 -3.00 9.03
N ALA A 224 17.16 -4.13 8.52
CA ALA A 224 15.89 -4.71 8.94
C ALA A 224 15.92 -5.16 10.42
N HIS A 225 17.04 -5.70 10.88
CA HIS A 225 17.25 -6.03 12.29
C HIS A 225 17.33 -4.78 13.17
N GLU A 226 18.10 -3.78 12.76
CA GLU A 226 18.25 -2.51 13.48
C GLU A 226 16.94 -1.73 13.57
N SER A 227 16.15 -1.75 12.49
CA SER A 227 14.85 -1.04 12.38
C SER A 227 13.66 -1.87 12.90
N GLY A 228 13.87 -3.12 13.34
CA GLY A 228 12.87 -3.98 13.98
C GLY A 228 11.81 -4.59 13.05
N PHE A 229 12.12 -4.75 11.75
CA PHE A 229 11.20 -5.40 10.80
C PHE A 229 11.76 -6.70 10.18
N ALA A 230 12.88 -7.23 10.70
CA ALA A 230 13.52 -8.43 10.16
C ALA A 230 12.66 -9.70 10.26
N ASP A 231 11.84 -9.83 11.31
CA ASP A 231 10.97 -10.99 11.52
C ASP A 231 9.61 -10.87 10.79
N ASP A 232 9.19 -9.65 10.45
CA ASP A 232 7.99 -9.38 9.66
C ASP A 232 8.22 -8.16 8.75
N VAL A 233 8.61 -8.43 7.51
CA VAL A 233 8.90 -7.39 6.50
C VAL A 233 7.71 -6.48 6.19
N ARG A 234 6.47 -6.85 6.60
CA ARG A 234 5.30 -5.96 6.52
C ARG A 234 5.38 -4.79 7.49
N SER A 235 6.23 -4.87 8.50
CA SER A 235 6.47 -3.79 9.46
C SER A 235 7.46 -2.74 8.96
N ASN A 236 7.96 -2.87 7.74
CA ASN A 236 8.68 -1.82 7.04
C ASN A 236 7.71 -0.74 6.54
N TRP A 237 7.71 0.43 7.16
CA TRP A 237 6.80 1.55 6.87
C TRP A 237 7.48 2.66 6.04
N ARG A 238 8.60 2.37 5.40
CA ARG A 238 9.24 3.32 4.49
C ARG A 238 8.42 3.52 3.23
N PHE A 239 8.52 4.70 2.62
CA PHE A 239 7.74 5.06 1.43
C PHE A 239 8.06 4.25 0.18
N ILE A 240 9.22 3.62 0.12
CA ILE A 240 9.52 2.60 -0.88
C ILE A 240 10.03 1.38 -0.12
N ARG A 241 9.51 0.21 -0.48
CA ARG A 241 9.95 -1.05 0.12
C ARG A 241 9.92 -2.20 -0.88
N ILE A 242 10.71 -3.23 -0.63
CA ILE A 242 10.55 -4.54 -1.25
C ILE A 242 9.53 -5.28 -0.41
N THR A 243 8.47 -5.80 -1.03
CA THR A 243 7.42 -6.52 -0.31
C THR A 243 7.65 -8.02 -0.30
N ARG A 244 7.01 -8.73 0.62
CA ARG A 244 7.05 -10.20 0.66
C ARG A 244 6.51 -10.88 -0.62
N TYR A 245 5.78 -10.14 -1.45
CA TYR A 245 5.23 -10.63 -2.72
C TYR A 245 6.16 -10.39 -3.91
N GLY A 246 7.43 -10.03 -3.66
CA GLY A 246 8.40 -9.77 -4.71
C GLY A 246 8.10 -8.53 -5.54
N THR A 247 7.51 -7.51 -4.95
CA THR A 247 7.23 -6.23 -5.63
C THR A 247 7.99 -5.08 -5.00
N ILE A 248 8.31 -4.06 -5.81
CA ILE A 248 8.65 -2.73 -5.31
C ILE A 248 7.34 -1.98 -5.07
N GLU A 249 7.12 -1.56 -3.85
CA GLU A 249 5.93 -0.81 -3.43
C GLU A 249 6.28 0.66 -3.19
N PHE A 250 5.53 1.53 -3.86
CA PHE A 250 5.59 2.99 -3.74
C PHE A 250 4.39 3.46 -2.90
N ARG A 251 4.64 4.04 -1.72
CA ARG A 251 3.62 4.36 -0.70
C ARG A 251 3.41 5.85 -0.48
N MET A 252 4.17 6.70 -1.17
CA MET A 252 4.18 8.14 -0.92
C MET A 252 2.98 8.89 -1.49
N PHE A 253 2.23 8.30 -2.42
CA PHE A 253 1.12 9.00 -3.06
C PHE A 253 -0.08 9.12 -2.12
N GLY A 254 -0.67 10.30 -2.06
CA GLY A 254 -1.90 10.53 -1.32
C GLY A 254 -3.13 9.92 -1.99
N SER A 255 -4.20 9.79 -1.25
CA SER A 255 -5.46 9.31 -1.81
C SER A 255 -6.08 10.34 -2.74
N THR A 256 -6.72 9.88 -3.81
CA THR A 256 -7.42 10.75 -4.78
C THR A 256 -8.53 10.00 -5.51
N GLU A 257 -9.58 10.73 -5.88
CA GLU A 257 -10.65 10.22 -6.77
C GLU A 257 -10.20 10.16 -8.24
N ASN A 258 -9.20 10.94 -8.62
CA ASN A 258 -8.77 11.10 -10.00
C ASN A 258 -7.96 9.88 -10.47
N ILE A 259 -8.64 8.94 -11.14
CA ILE A 259 -8.04 7.70 -11.66
C ILE A 259 -6.96 8.00 -12.72
N ASP A 260 -7.12 9.05 -13.54
CA ASP A 260 -6.13 9.39 -14.57
C ASP A 260 -4.83 9.92 -13.92
N ARG A 261 -4.94 10.63 -12.79
CA ARG A 261 -3.79 11.02 -11.97
C ARG A 261 -3.08 9.79 -11.38
N ILE A 262 -3.83 8.84 -10.81
CA ILE A 262 -3.26 7.58 -10.32
C ILE A 262 -2.54 6.86 -11.46
N TYR A 263 -3.16 6.75 -12.63
CA TYR A 263 -2.54 6.10 -13.78
C TYR A 263 -1.25 6.81 -14.23
N SER A 264 -1.17 8.14 -14.13
CA SER A 264 0.06 8.88 -14.41
C SER A 264 1.19 8.53 -13.43
N TRP A 265 0.89 8.35 -12.13
CA TRP A 265 1.85 7.88 -11.12
C TRP A 265 2.33 6.46 -11.41
N VAL A 266 1.39 5.55 -11.75
CA VAL A 266 1.71 4.16 -12.11
C VAL A 266 2.67 4.11 -13.31
N ARG A 267 2.42 4.92 -14.34
CA ARG A 267 3.32 5.01 -15.50
C ARG A 267 4.72 5.50 -15.13
N LEU A 268 4.81 6.49 -14.25
CA LEU A 268 6.10 7.02 -13.79
C LEU A 268 6.88 5.96 -13.00
N CYS A 269 6.23 5.29 -12.04
CA CYS A 269 6.84 4.20 -11.27
C CYS A 269 7.25 3.03 -12.18
N HIS A 270 6.42 2.68 -13.18
CA HIS A 270 6.77 1.69 -14.19
C HIS A 270 8.06 2.08 -14.94
N ALA A 271 8.16 3.32 -15.40
CA ALA A 271 9.34 3.81 -16.11
C ALA A 271 10.61 3.69 -15.24
N ILE A 272 10.54 4.16 -13.98
CA ILE A 272 11.65 4.04 -13.02
C ILE A 272 12.10 2.58 -12.87
N CYS A 273 11.13 1.66 -12.68
CA CYS A 273 11.44 0.24 -12.52
C CYS A 273 12.02 -0.35 -13.81
N LYS A 274 11.42 -0.06 -14.96
CA LYS A 274 11.84 -0.59 -16.26
C LYS A 274 13.25 -0.12 -16.64
N ASP A 275 13.57 1.16 -16.39
CA ASP A 275 14.88 1.74 -16.73
C ASP A 275 16.00 1.20 -15.83
N ALA A 276 15.65 0.65 -14.66
CA ALA A 276 16.58 0.04 -13.72
C ALA A 276 16.74 -1.49 -13.90
N LEU A 277 15.98 -2.13 -14.80
CA LEU A 277 16.18 -3.54 -15.13
C LEU A 277 17.55 -3.75 -15.78
N PRO A 278 18.13 -4.98 -15.67
CA PRO A 278 19.42 -5.31 -16.30
C PRO A 278 19.34 -5.30 -17.81
#